data_edcb58db6a848ee7ddacd81a2b343a20
#
_entry.id   edcb58db6a848ee7ddacd81a2b343a20
#
_cell.length_a   1.000
_cell.length_b   1.000
_cell.length_c   1.000
_cell.angle_alpha   90.00
_cell.angle_beta   90.00
_cell.angle_gamma   90.00
#
_symmetry.space_group_name_H-M   'P 1'
#
loop_
_entity.id
_entity.type
_entity.pdbx_description
1 polymer ?
#
loop_
_entity_poly.entity_id
_entity_poly.type
_entity_poly.pdbx_seq_one_letter_code
_entity_poly.pdbx_strand_id
1 'polypeptide(L)'
;MKTYKTTFIAAVGALALTACGGTSDETSGVEAAETPPVETADAPLHPLLADVAPGAYSLEKNHAFMTVKVGHSAGISQYRISFTDFDANLNFDPAAPESSDITFSINPAMVETNYPGDYKAGHADSPWESWNEDVSRDEKWLNPDAFPEITFASTGATRTSDLSGTVTGDLTLLGVTKPVTLDVTYNGVANPPWFGERDVIGFDASTTVLRSDFGMVAYIPNIGDEVTVEFSGEFLQDE
;
A
#
# COMPACT_ATOMS: atom_id res chain seq x y z
N MET A 1 9.29 -48.70 -1.42
CA MET A 1 9.26 -48.54 0.05
C MET A 1 10.71 -48.46 0.53
N LYS A 2 11.20 -47.30 0.87
CA LYS A 2 12.47 -47.11 1.58
C LYS A 2 12.17 -46.17 2.77
N THR A 3 12.19 -46.77 3.93
CA THR A 3 12.01 -46.10 5.23
C THR A 3 13.33 -45.50 5.69
N TYR A 4 13.38 -44.21 5.90
CA TYR A 4 14.48 -43.53 6.60
C TYR A 4 14.12 -43.37 8.08
N LYS A 5 14.92 -43.98 8.95
CA LYS A 5 14.88 -43.75 10.41
C LYS A 5 15.80 -42.61 10.73
N THR A 6 15.27 -41.57 11.33
CA THR A 6 16.06 -40.45 11.88
C THR A 6 16.22 -40.64 13.38
N THR A 7 17.48 -40.77 13.80
CA THR A 7 17.86 -40.95 15.23
C THR A 7 18.08 -39.55 15.84
N PHE A 8 17.33 -39.22 16.89
CA PHE A 8 17.60 -38.03 17.72
C PHE A 8 18.66 -38.38 18.77
N ILE A 9 19.72 -37.61 18.83
CA ILE A 9 20.73 -37.62 19.92
C ILE A 9 20.41 -36.41 20.81
N ALA A 10 20.00 -36.69 22.05
CA ALA A 10 19.86 -35.68 23.09
C ALA A 10 21.20 -35.59 23.86
N ALA A 11 21.84 -34.42 23.84
CA ALA A 11 23.00 -34.12 24.67
C ALA A 11 22.52 -33.32 25.89
N VAL A 12 22.61 -33.94 27.05
CA VAL A 12 22.43 -33.29 28.36
C VAL A 12 23.79 -32.83 28.84
N GLY A 13 23.98 -31.51 28.90
CA GLY A 13 25.16 -30.89 29.53
C GLY A 13 24.82 -30.31 30.90
N ALA A 14 25.33 -30.90 31.96
CA ALA A 14 25.25 -30.36 33.30
C ALA A 14 26.34 -29.30 33.50
N LEU A 15 25.97 -28.09 33.95
CA LEU A 15 26.92 -27.06 34.38
C LEU A 15 26.87 -26.92 35.90
N ALA A 16 28.03 -27.08 36.50
CA ALA A 16 28.27 -26.88 37.91
C ALA A 16 28.39 -25.39 38.27
N LEU A 17 27.74 -24.98 39.37
CA LEU A 17 27.93 -23.66 39.98
C LEU A 17 29.24 -23.62 40.76
N THR A 18 30.10 -22.65 40.46
CA THR A 18 31.10 -22.15 41.39
C THR A 18 30.84 -20.67 41.67
N ALA A 19 30.53 -20.37 42.90
CA ALA A 19 30.41 -19.00 43.38
C ALA A 19 31.80 -18.46 43.71
N CYS A 20 32.15 -17.26 43.23
CA CYS A 20 33.16 -16.41 43.84
C CYS A 20 32.77 -14.94 43.59
N GLY A 21 32.69 -14.20 44.70
CA GLY A 21 32.25 -12.80 44.70
C GLY A 21 33.32 -11.85 44.15
N GLY A 22 32.82 -10.75 43.59
CA GLY A 22 33.61 -9.61 43.16
C GLY A 22 32.63 -8.49 42.77
N THR A 23 32.57 -7.50 43.66
CA THR A 23 31.84 -6.24 43.42
C THR A 23 32.55 -5.43 42.35
N SER A 24 31.87 -5.16 41.24
CA SER A 24 32.16 -4.01 40.39
C SER A 24 30.85 -3.53 39.77
N ASP A 25 30.54 -2.31 40.13
CA ASP A 25 29.48 -1.46 39.61
C ASP A 25 29.73 -1.21 38.10
N GLU A 26 29.03 -1.91 37.21
CA GLU A 26 28.92 -1.50 35.82
C GLU A 26 27.48 -1.09 35.57
N THR A 27 27.24 0.23 35.62
CA THR A 27 26.10 0.89 35.07
C THR A 27 26.04 0.61 33.55
N SER A 28 25.27 -0.41 33.17
CA SER A 28 24.88 -0.62 31.76
C SER A 28 24.04 0.55 31.36
N GLY A 29 24.66 1.53 30.69
CA GLY A 29 23.96 2.60 29.99
C GLY A 29 23.15 1.97 28.87
N VAL A 30 21.85 1.96 29.04
CA VAL A 30 20.90 1.77 27.91
C VAL A 30 21.07 3.00 27.05
N GLU A 31 21.79 2.84 25.94
CA GLU A 31 21.87 3.84 24.87
C GLU A 31 20.45 4.07 24.38
N ALA A 32 19.90 5.22 24.72
CA ALA A 32 18.60 5.65 24.23
C ALA A 32 18.71 5.75 22.70
N ALA A 33 17.87 5.01 21.99
CA ALA A 33 17.74 5.16 20.55
C ALA A 33 17.49 6.66 20.27
N GLU A 34 18.43 7.29 19.57
CA GLU A 34 18.27 8.66 19.12
C GLU A 34 17.03 8.72 18.23
N THR A 35 16.02 9.44 18.64
CA THR A 35 14.91 9.86 17.80
C THR A 35 15.52 10.66 16.65
N PRO A 36 15.21 10.34 15.38
CA PRO A 36 15.71 11.14 14.27
C PRO A 36 15.27 12.60 14.48
N PRO A 37 16.13 13.58 14.14
CA PRO A 37 15.82 14.99 14.34
C PRO A 37 14.54 15.33 13.60
N VAL A 38 13.59 15.94 14.30
CA VAL A 38 12.43 16.58 13.68
C VAL A 38 13.00 17.74 12.86
N GLU A 39 12.90 17.65 11.56
CA GLU A 39 13.34 18.69 10.64
C GLU A 39 12.53 19.95 10.88
N THR A 40 13.23 21.04 11.22
CA THR A 40 12.58 22.31 11.57
C THR A 40 12.02 22.99 10.32
N ALA A 41 10.88 23.64 10.42
CA ALA A 41 10.15 24.34 9.35
C ALA A 41 10.94 25.45 8.59
N ASP A 42 12.19 25.70 8.94
CA ASP A 42 13.08 26.70 8.34
C ASP A 42 14.17 26.11 7.41
N ALA A 43 14.17 24.80 7.17
CA ALA A 43 15.11 24.22 6.20
C ALA A 43 14.68 24.60 4.78
N PRO A 44 15.63 24.92 3.86
CA PRO A 44 15.28 25.18 2.46
C PRO A 44 14.60 23.95 1.86
N LEU A 45 13.58 24.18 1.03
CA LEU A 45 12.91 23.10 0.29
C LEU A 45 13.90 22.28 -0.50
N HIS A 46 13.66 20.98 -0.59
CA HIS A 46 14.43 20.12 -1.50
C HIS A 46 14.31 20.69 -2.93
N PRO A 47 15.39 20.68 -3.74
CA PRO A 47 15.36 21.27 -5.08
C PRO A 47 14.21 20.77 -5.98
N LEU A 48 13.78 19.52 -5.85
CA LEU A 48 12.65 18.97 -6.59
C LEU A 48 11.28 19.52 -6.14
N LEU A 49 11.20 20.16 -4.99
CA LEU A 49 9.98 20.80 -4.47
C LEU A 49 9.97 22.32 -4.65
N ALA A 50 11.15 22.92 -4.91
CA ALA A 50 11.32 24.36 -4.91
C ALA A 50 10.53 25.08 -6.02
N ASP A 51 10.30 24.40 -7.14
CA ASP A 51 9.61 24.95 -8.32
C ASP A 51 8.16 24.48 -8.43
N VAL A 52 7.64 23.74 -7.43
CA VAL A 52 6.25 23.25 -7.43
C VAL A 52 5.31 24.33 -6.91
N ALA A 53 4.28 24.65 -7.68
CA ALA A 53 3.25 25.56 -7.24
C ALA A 53 2.30 24.88 -6.21
N PRO A 54 1.97 25.57 -5.09
CA PRO A 54 0.94 25.05 -4.20
C PRO A 54 -0.46 25.18 -4.85
N GLY A 55 -1.35 24.22 -4.57
CA GLY A 55 -2.71 24.27 -5.07
C GLY A 55 -3.34 22.92 -5.35
N ALA A 56 -4.41 22.94 -6.14
CA ALA A 56 -5.15 21.76 -6.53
C ALA A 56 -4.54 21.10 -7.76
N TYR A 57 -4.53 19.78 -7.73
CA TYR A 57 -4.04 18.90 -8.78
C TYR A 57 -5.01 17.75 -8.98
N SER A 58 -5.30 17.44 -10.24
CA SER A 58 -6.15 16.30 -10.63
C SER A 58 -5.30 15.18 -11.23
N LEU A 59 -5.71 13.93 -10.99
CA LEU A 59 -5.03 12.75 -11.54
C LEU A 59 -4.97 12.80 -13.07
N GLU A 60 -3.76 12.64 -13.63
CA GLU A 60 -3.59 12.42 -15.08
C GLU A 60 -3.75 10.92 -15.35
N LYS A 61 -4.95 10.52 -15.76
CA LYS A 61 -5.37 9.12 -15.83
C LYS A 61 -4.58 8.25 -16.81
N ASN A 62 -3.96 8.86 -17.84
CA ASN A 62 -3.18 8.09 -18.82
C ASN A 62 -1.80 7.69 -18.28
N HIS A 63 -1.35 8.33 -17.18
CA HIS A 63 -0.08 8.07 -16.53
C HIS A 63 -0.26 7.68 -15.06
N ALA A 64 -1.32 6.90 -14.77
CA ALA A 64 -1.63 6.44 -13.44
C ALA A 64 -1.90 4.94 -13.42
N PHE A 65 -1.33 4.25 -12.44
CA PHE A 65 -1.45 2.80 -12.26
C PHE A 65 -1.80 2.48 -10.82
N MET A 66 -2.78 1.61 -10.63
CA MET A 66 -3.13 1.06 -9.32
C MET A 66 -3.15 -0.47 -9.40
N THR A 67 -2.25 -1.09 -8.67
CA THR A 67 -2.07 -2.54 -8.65
C THR A 67 -2.26 -3.10 -7.25
N VAL A 68 -2.97 -4.21 -7.18
CA VAL A 68 -3.22 -4.97 -5.96
C VAL A 68 -2.50 -6.30 -6.06
N LYS A 69 -1.82 -6.71 -4.99
CA LYS A 69 -1.15 -8.01 -4.87
C LYS A 69 -1.73 -8.78 -3.70
N VAL A 70 -2.03 -10.05 -3.92
CA VAL A 70 -2.50 -10.97 -2.89
C VAL A 70 -1.81 -12.33 -3.03
N GLY A 71 -1.43 -12.92 -1.91
CA GLY A 71 -0.81 -14.25 -1.89
C GLY A 71 -1.79 -15.34 -2.36
N HIS A 72 -1.29 -16.30 -3.13
CA HIS A 72 -2.01 -17.48 -3.56
C HIS A 72 -1.31 -18.75 -3.08
N SER A 73 -2.10 -19.81 -2.79
CA SER A 73 -1.62 -21.11 -2.30
C SER A 73 -0.68 -20.95 -1.08
N ALA A 74 -1.16 -20.25 -0.07
CA ALA A 74 -0.40 -19.94 1.16
C ALA A 74 0.94 -19.20 0.88
N GLY A 75 0.96 -18.33 -0.13
CA GLY A 75 2.09 -17.45 -0.43
C GLY A 75 3.12 -18.03 -1.41
N ILE A 76 2.84 -19.18 -2.04
CA ILE A 76 3.75 -19.76 -3.06
C ILE A 76 3.84 -18.86 -4.29
N SER A 77 2.75 -18.18 -4.64
CA SER A 77 2.69 -17.21 -5.74
C SER A 77 1.83 -16.01 -5.33
N GLN A 78 1.77 -15.00 -6.18
CA GLN A 78 0.94 -13.81 -5.98
C GLN A 78 0.05 -13.59 -7.19
N TYR A 79 -1.23 -13.30 -6.94
CA TYR A 79 -2.08 -12.64 -7.91
C TYR A 79 -1.76 -11.15 -7.97
N ARG A 80 -1.88 -10.59 -9.17
CA ARG A 80 -1.79 -9.15 -9.42
C ARG A 80 -3.05 -8.73 -10.16
N ILE A 81 -3.71 -7.71 -9.64
CA ILE A 81 -4.94 -7.18 -10.17
C ILE A 81 -4.73 -5.68 -10.33
N SER A 82 -5.11 -5.12 -11.47
CA SER A 82 -5.08 -3.68 -11.70
C SER A 82 -6.50 -3.14 -11.71
N PHE A 83 -6.73 -2.01 -11.03
CA PHE A 83 -7.90 -1.18 -11.26
C PHE A 83 -7.63 -0.28 -12.46
N THR A 84 -8.55 -0.24 -13.41
CA THR A 84 -8.38 0.48 -14.68
C THR A 84 -9.26 1.74 -14.80
N ASP A 85 -10.14 1.95 -13.82
CA ASP A 85 -10.96 3.15 -13.72
C ASP A 85 -10.96 3.66 -12.27
N PHE A 86 -10.22 4.72 -12.05
CA PHE A 86 -10.13 5.42 -10.78
C PHE A 86 -9.78 6.89 -11.01
N ASP A 87 -10.03 7.71 -10.00
CA ASP A 87 -9.74 9.14 -10.00
C ASP A 87 -9.13 9.55 -8.67
N ALA A 88 -8.40 10.66 -8.66
CA ALA A 88 -7.87 11.25 -7.44
C ALA A 88 -7.76 12.77 -7.57
N ASN A 89 -8.00 13.46 -6.46
CA ASN A 89 -7.80 14.89 -6.33
C ASN A 89 -6.84 15.15 -5.17
N LEU A 90 -5.83 15.95 -5.42
CA LEU A 90 -4.78 16.30 -4.47
C LEU A 90 -4.73 17.80 -4.30
N ASN A 91 -4.76 18.27 -3.06
CA ASN A 91 -4.39 19.64 -2.71
C ASN A 91 -3.00 19.59 -2.06
N PHE A 92 -1.99 20.14 -2.74
CA PHE A 92 -0.59 20.00 -2.36
C PHE A 92 0.06 21.34 -2.05
N ASP A 93 0.71 21.40 -0.90
CA ASP A 93 1.59 22.52 -0.53
C ASP A 93 3.02 21.99 -0.32
N PRO A 94 3.96 22.26 -1.24
CA PRO A 94 5.34 21.78 -1.11
C PRO A 94 6.07 22.38 0.10
N ALA A 95 5.66 23.56 0.57
CA ALA A 95 6.23 24.20 1.75
C ALA A 95 5.67 23.66 3.08
N ALA A 96 4.49 23.06 3.04
CA ALA A 96 3.81 22.46 4.19
C ALA A 96 3.09 21.15 3.79
N PRO A 97 3.84 20.10 3.37
CA PRO A 97 3.25 18.86 2.86
C PRO A 97 2.28 18.19 3.84
N GLU A 98 2.44 18.44 5.15
CA GLU A 98 1.56 17.95 6.19
C GLU A 98 0.15 18.57 6.15
N SER A 99 0.00 19.71 5.46
CA SER A 99 -1.31 20.35 5.23
C SER A 99 -2.01 19.86 3.97
N SER A 100 -1.35 19.01 3.18
CA SER A 100 -1.90 18.46 1.95
C SER A 100 -2.99 17.44 2.24
N ASP A 101 -3.95 17.35 1.31
CA ASP A 101 -5.02 16.35 1.38
C ASP A 101 -5.22 15.69 0.02
N ILE A 102 -5.63 14.42 0.06
CA ILE A 102 -5.89 13.61 -1.13
C ILE A 102 -7.16 12.78 -0.96
N THR A 103 -7.90 12.64 -2.06
CA THR A 103 -9.03 11.72 -2.16
C THR A 103 -8.87 10.81 -3.37
N PHE A 104 -9.28 9.54 -3.23
CA PHE A 104 -9.41 8.58 -4.32
C PHE A 104 -10.85 8.09 -4.42
N SER A 105 -11.28 7.88 -5.66
CA SER A 105 -12.51 7.20 -6.04
C SER A 105 -12.17 6.11 -7.06
N ILE A 106 -12.52 4.86 -6.77
CA ILE A 106 -12.14 3.69 -7.56
C ILE A 106 -13.40 2.92 -7.93
N ASN A 107 -13.57 2.63 -9.22
CA ASN A 107 -14.65 1.80 -9.73
C ASN A 107 -14.32 0.31 -9.58
N PRO A 108 -14.96 -0.43 -8.64
CA PRO A 108 -14.64 -1.84 -8.40
C PRO A 108 -15.07 -2.78 -9.54
N ALA A 109 -15.91 -2.33 -10.45
CA ALA A 109 -16.31 -3.11 -11.63
C ALA A 109 -15.21 -3.20 -12.70
N MET A 110 -14.22 -2.29 -12.65
CA MET A 110 -13.21 -2.12 -13.69
C MET A 110 -11.86 -2.65 -13.23
N VAL A 111 -11.74 -3.98 -13.28
CA VAL A 111 -10.49 -4.69 -12.91
C VAL A 111 -9.92 -5.46 -14.09
N GLU A 112 -8.59 -5.57 -14.11
CA GLU A 112 -7.84 -6.41 -15.04
C GLU A 112 -6.93 -7.35 -14.25
N THR A 113 -7.20 -8.64 -14.35
CA THR A 113 -6.45 -9.67 -13.62
C THR A 113 -5.22 -10.18 -14.39
N ASN A 114 -5.20 -9.97 -15.71
CA ASN A 114 -4.14 -10.46 -16.61
C ASN A 114 -3.84 -11.96 -16.45
N TYR A 115 -4.82 -12.74 -15.98
CA TYR A 115 -4.62 -14.17 -15.80
C TYR A 115 -4.65 -14.89 -17.16
N PRO A 116 -3.59 -15.64 -17.52
CA PRO A 116 -3.43 -16.19 -18.87
C PRO A 116 -4.24 -17.46 -19.12
N GLY A 117 -4.87 -18.04 -18.11
CA GLY A 117 -5.61 -19.30 -18.22
C GLY A 117 -7.04 -19.12 -18.71
N ASP A 118 -7.59 -20.20 -19.29
CA ASP A 118 -9.02 -20.29 -19.58
C ASP A 118 -9.80 -20.43 -18.26
N TYR A 119 -10.60 -19.43 -17.91
CA TYR A 119 -11.40 -19.42 -16.69
C TYR A 119 -12.39 -20.59 -16.64
N LYS A 120 -13.10 -20.85 -17.73
CA LYS A 120 -14.11 -21.90 -17.81
C LYS A 120 -13.56 -23.31 -17.75
N ALA A 121 -12.31 -23.53 -18.14
CA ALA A 121 -11.65 -24.84 -18.00
C ALA A 121 -11.55 -25.30 -16.54
N GLY A 122 -11.42 -24.37 -15.59
CA GLY A 122 -11.37 -24.65 -14.17
C GLY A 122 -12.68 -24.36 -13.41
N HIS A 123 -13.60 -23.63 -14.02
CA HIS A 123 -14.83 -23.08 -13.38
C HIS A 123 -16.06 -23.26 -14.28
N ALA A 124 -16.26 -24.48 -14.84
CA ALA A 124 -17.31 -24.75 -15.83
C ALA A 124 -18.73 -24.35 -15.35
N ASP A 125 -19.01 -24.50 -14.06
CA ASP A 125 -20.32 -24.21 -13.45
C ASP A 125 -20.44 -22.77 -12.93
N SER A 126 -19.41 -21.92 -13.07
CA SER A 126 -19.47 -20.53 -12.66
C SER A 126 -20.43 -19.74 -13.52
N PRO A 127 -21.19 -18.77 -12.96
CA PRO A 127 -21.98 -17.83 -13.74
C PRO A 127 -21.12 -16.83 -14.55
N TRP A 128 -19.85 -16.67 -14.17
CA TRP A 128 -18.92 -15.72 -14.78
C TRP A 128 -18.17 -16.34 -15.96
N GLU A 129 -17.80 -15.52 -16.94
CA GLU A 129 -17.08 -15.96 -18.14
C GLU A 129 -15.57 -15.73 -18.05
N SER A 130 -15.09 -14.93 -17.09
CA SER A 130 -13.68 -14.56 -16.93
C SER A 130 -13.30 -14.32 -15.47
N TRP A 131 -12.00 -14.32 -15.21
CA TRP A 131 -11.46 -13.89 -13.92
C TRP A 131 -11.80 -12.44 -13.59
N ASN A 132 -11.84 -11.56 -14.59
CA ASN A 132 -12.23 -10.16 -14.40
C ASN A 132 -13.67 -10.06 -13.90
N GLU A 133 -14.59 -10.82 -14.49
CA GLU A 133 -15.99 -10.85 -14.05
C GLU A 133 -16.13 -11.50 -12.67
N ASP A 134 -15.47 -12.62 -12.39
CA ASP A 134 -15.52 -13.26 -11.08
C ASP A 134 -15.04 -12.29 -9.99
N VAL A 135 -13.85 -11.71 -10.15
CA VAL A 135 -13.26 -10.80 -9.15
C VAL A 135 -14.06 -9.51 -9.01
N SER A 136 -14.53 -8.93 -10.11
CA SER A 136 -15.27 -7.67 -10.02
C SER A 136 -16.69 -7.84 -9.52
N ARG A 137 -17.44 -8.87 -9.97
CA ARG A 137 -18.90 -8.93 -9.81
C ARG A 137 -19.40 -9.86 -8.73
N ASP A 138 -18.63 -10.91 -8.38
CA ASP A 138 -19.07 -11.88 -7.39
C ASP A 138 -19.13 -11.24 -5.99
N GLU A 139 -20.23 -11.55 -5.27
CA GLU A 139 -20.47 -11.02 -3.91
C GLU A 139 -19.40 -11.40 -2.87
N LYS A 140 -18.61 -12.45 -3.15
CA LYS A 140 -17.49 -12.86 -2.30
C LYS A 140 -16.26 -11.98 -2.46
N TRP A 141 -16.22 -11.10 -3.49
CA TRP A 141 -15.11 -10.21 -3.81
C TRP A 141 -15.53 -8.73 -3.75
N LEU A 142 -15.56 -8.04 -4.89
CA LEU A 142 -15.75 -6.59 -4.93
C LEU A 142 -17.21 -6.14 -4.97
N ASN A 143 -18.11 -6.96 -5.56
CA ASN A 143 -19.58 -6.77 -5.54
C ASN A 143 -20.04 -5.34 -5.84
N PRO A 144 -19.78 -4.78 -7.03
CA PRO A 144 -20.08 -3.39 -7.38
C PRO A 144 -21.57 -3.08 -7.41
N ASP A 145 -22.44 -4.07 -7.57
CA ASP A 145 -23.90 -3.89 -7.53
C ASP A 145 -24.38 -3.44 -6.14
N ALA A 146 -23.70 -3.90 -5.08
CA ALA A 146 -23.98 -3.48 -3.70
C ALA A 146 -23.04 -2.33 -3.25
N PHE A 147 -21.82 -2.28 -3.75
CA PHE A 147 -20.77 -1.36 -3.36
C PHE A 147 -20.11 -0.76 -4.61
N PRO A 148 -20.75 0.25 -5.23
CA PRO A 148 -20.34 0.75 -6.54
C PRO A 148 -19.03 1.53 -6.55
N GLU A 149 -18.47 1.83 -5.38
CA GLU A 149 -17.29 2.66 -5.26
C GLU A 149 -16.42 2.19 -4.08
N ILE A 150 -15.09 2.24 -4.26
CA ILE A 150 -14.10 2.16 -3.20
C ILE A 150 -13.54 3.57 -3.05
N THR A 151 -13.50 4.10 -1.82
CA THR A 151 -13.01 5.47 -1.59
C THR A 151 -11.91 5.52 -0.56
N PHE A 152 -11.01 6.48 -0.72
CA PHE A 152 -10.04 6.87 0.29
C PHE A 152 -10.08 8.39 0.46
N ALA A 153 -10.07 8.86 1.71
CA ALA A 153 -9.95 10.27 2.04
C ALA A 153 -8.90 10.46 3.13
N SER A 154 -7.87 11.24 2.85
CA SER A 154 -6.82 11.52 3.83
C SER A 154 -7.36 12.25 5.05
N THR A 155 -6.81 11.92 6.21
CA THR A 155 -7.10 12.59 7.50
C THR A 155 -5.86 13.25 8.09
N GLY A 156 -4.69 13.02 7.50
CA GLY A 156 -3.44 13.64 7.87
C GLY A 156 -2.26 13.11 7.08
N ALA A 157 -1.23 13.92 6.99
CA ALA A 157 0.04 13.56 6.37
C ALA A 157 1.19 13.86 7.32
N THR A 158 2.27 13.11 7.21
CA THR A 158 3.49 13.29 8.00
C THR A 158 4.70 13.11 7.11
N ARG A 159 5.57 14.08 7.06
CA ARG A 159 6.83 14.02 6.32
C ARG A 159 7.84 13.15 7.12
N THR A 160 8.47 12.19 6.45
CA THR A 160 9.47 11.30 7.05
C THR A 160 10.88 11.54 6.52
N SER A 161 10.99 12.17 5.34
CA SER A 161 12.24 12.64 4.72
C SER A 161 11.94 13.79 3.76
N ASP A 162 12.95 14.26 3.02
CA ASP A 162 12.78 15.34 2.03
C ASP A 162 11.73 15.02 0.96
N LEU A 163 11.67 13.77 0.54
CA LEU A 163 10.82 13.33 -0.59
C LEU A 163 9.87 12.18 -0.21
N SER A 164 9.77 11.83 1.07
CA SER A 164 8.91 10.74 1.52
C SER A 164 8.11 11.12 2.75
N GLY A 165 6.96 10.51 2.87
CA GLY A 165 6.06 10.69 4.00
C GLY A 165 5.08 9.56 4.16
N THR A 166 4.20 9.71 5.12
CA THR A 166 3.03 8.85 5.29
C THR A 166 1.76 9.68 5.19
N VAL A 167 0.73 9.11 4.56
CA VAL A 167 -0.61 9.68 4.51
C VAL A 167 -1.57 8.72 5.19
N THR A 168 -2.18 9.15 6.28
CA THR A 168 -3.24 8.40 6.95
C THR A 168 -4.59 8.88 6.45
N GLY A 169 -5.53 7.97 6.24
CA GLY A 169 -6.87 8.29 5.76
C GLY A 169 -7.86 7.16 5.98
N ASP A 170 -9.10 7.45 5.71
CA ASP A 170 -10.22 6.53 5.82
C ASP A 170 -10.44 5.81 4.47
N LEU A 171 -10.18 4.51 4.44
CA LEU A 171 -10.49 3.63 3.32
C LEU A 171 -11.88 3.02 3.52
N THR A 172 -12.76 3.19 2.54
CA THR A 172 -14.06 2.50 2.49
C THR A 172 -14.03 1.44 1.39
N LEU A 173 -14.16 0.18 1.79
CA LEU A 173 -14.24 -0.99 0.92
C LEU A 173 -15.40 -1.88 1.39
N LEU A 174 -16.25 -2.36 0.49
CA LEU A 174 -17.44 -3.17 0.79
C LEU A 174 -18.35 -2.54 1.87
N GLY A 175 -18.46 -1.20 1.86
CA GLY A 175 -19.26 -0.46 2.84
C GLY A 175 -18.65 -0.38 4.25
N VAL A 176 -17.47 -0.92 4.47
CA VAL A 176 -16.74 -0.83 5.73
C VAL A 176 -15.66 0.23 5.62
N THR A 177 -15.62 1.18 6.55
CA THR A 177 -14.60 2.23 6.62
C THR A 177 -13.59 1.92 7.70
N LYS A 178 -12.31 1.96 7.37
CA LYS A 178 -11.19 1.76 8.29
C LYS A 178 -10.05 2.74 8.03
N PRO A 179 -9.35 3.20 9.08
CA PRO A 179 -8.14 3.98 8.90
C PRO A 179 -7.02 3.11 8.31
N VAL A 180 -6.34 3.64 7.28
CA VAL A 180 -5.14 3.04 6.69
C VAL A 180 -4.06 4.11 6.55
N THR A 181 -2.81 3.66 6.51
CA THR A 181 -1.65 4.53 6.30
C THR A 181 -0.94 4.10 5.03
N LEU A 182 -0.69 5.06 4.15
CA LEU A 182 0.06 4.90 2.91
C LEU A 182 1.50 5.37 3.16
N ASP A 183 2.48 4.59 2.72
CA ASP A 183 3.85 5.08 2.52
C ASP A 183 3.90 5.79 1.17
N VAL A 184 4.35 7.05 1.15
CA VAL A 184 4.30 7.91 -0.03
C VAL A 184 5.70 8.42 -0.37
N THR A 185 6.03 8.42 -1.66
CA THR A 185 7.24 9.03 -2.21
C THR A 185 6.87 10.02 -3.30
N TYR A 186 7.42 11.24 -3.21
CA TYR A 186 7.36 12.24 -4.24
C TYR A 186 8.48 12.00 -5.26
N ASN A 187 8.13 11.91 -6.54
CA ASN A 187 9.06 11.53 -7.61
C ASN A 187 9.64 12.73 -8.36
N GLY A 188 8.96 13.89 -8.32
CA GLY A 188 9.44 15.09 -8.98
C GLY A 188 8.35 15.88 -9.68
N VAL A 189 8.75 16.94 -10.37
CA VAL A 189 7.89 17.84 -11.13
C VAL A 189 8.42 17.99 -12.57
N ALA A 190 7.50 18.16 -13.51
CA ALA A 190 7.78 18.52 -14.89
C ALA A 190 6.73 19.51 -15.39
N ASN A 191 7.08 20.30 -16.42
CA ASN A 191 6.20 21.28 -17.06
C ASN A 191 6.10 20.99 -18.56
N PRO A 192 5.40 19.92 -18.95
CA PRO A 192 5.35 19.53 -20.36
C PRO A 192 4.55 20.54 -21.20
N PRO A 193 5.02 20.94 -22.38
CA PRO A 193 4.35 21.95 -23.19
C PRO A 193 2.95 21.54 -23.69
N TRP A 194 2.68 20.23 -23.78
CA TRP A 194 1.35 19.73 -24.18
C TRP A 194 0.30 19.86 -23.08
N PHE A 195 0.69 20.14 -21.83
CA PHE A 195 -0.19 20.50 -20.74
C PHE A 195 -0.18 22.01 -20.44
N GLY A 196 0.31 22.84 -21.37
CA GLY A 196 0.33 24.31 -21.22
C GLY A 196 1.34 24.80 -20.18
N GLU A 197 2.45 24.07 -20.00
CA GLU A 197 3.51 24.37 -19.03
C GLU A 197 3.02 24.38 -17.56
N ARG A 198 1.87 23.74 -17.27
CA ARG A 198 1.40 23.49 -15.90
C ARG A 198 2.27 22.47 -15.21
N ASP A 199 2.33 22.52 -13.90
CA ASP A 199 3.03 21.52 -13.12
C ASP A 199 2.36 20.15 -13.29
N VAL A 200 3.20 19.16 -13.58
CA VAL A 200 2.86 17.72 -13.47
C VAL A 200 3.76 17.14 -12.39
N ILE A 201 3.16 16.68 -11.30
CA ILE A 201 3.89 16.14 -10.16
C ILE A 201 3.63 14.64 -10.03
N GLY A 202 4.68 13.87 -9.73
CA GLY A 202 4.62 12.42 -9.65
C GLY A 202 4.71 11.89 -8.22
N PHE A 203 3.90 10.86 -7.92
CA PHE A 203 3.93 10.15 -6.64
C PHE A 203 3.86 8.64 -6.81
N ASP A 204 4.58 7.93 -5.94
CA ASP A 204 4.34 6.53 -5.64
C ASP A 204 3.74 6.40 -4.24
N ALA A 205 2.81 5.48 -4.07
CA ALA A 205 2.25 5.15 -2.76
C ALA A 205 2.03 3.65 -2.60
N SER A 206 2.17 3.15 -1.38
CA SER A 206 1.86 1.76 -1.07
C SER A 206 1.29 1.59 0.33
N THR A 207 0.48 0.54 0.48
CA THR A 207 -0.03 0.11 1.78
C THR A 207 -0.32 -1.38 1.77
N THR A 208 -0.43 -1.98 2.96
CA THR A 208 -0.93 -3.34 3.14
C THR A 208 -2.11 -3.33 4.09
N VAL A 209 -3.20 -3.96 3.67
CA VAL A 209 -4.43 -4.09 4.46
C VAL A 209 -4.82 -5.55 4.60
N LEU A 210 -5.59 -5.89 5.64
CA LEU A 210 -6.24 -7.18 5.76
C LEU A 210 -7.61 -7.09 5.08
N ARG A 211 -7.83 -7.88 4.01
CA ARG A 211 -9.11 -7.87 3.32
C ARG A 211 -10.26 -8.40 4.19
N SER A 212 -9.95 -9.24 5.18
CA SER A 212 -10.92 -9.70 6.18
C SER A 212 -11.45 -8.57 7.05
N ASP A 213 -10.68 -7.51 7.29
CA ASP A 213 -11.11 -6.32 8.00
C ASP A 213 -12.28 -5.59 7.33
N PHE A 214 -12.44 -5.80 6.03
CA PHE A 214 -13.53 -5.26 5.22
C PHE A 214 -14.60 -6.31 4.86
N GLY A 215 -14.54 -7.50 5.48
CA GLY A 215 -15.53 -8.56 5.24
C GLY A 215 -15.22 -9.51 4.08
N MET A 216 -14.15 -9.29 3.33
CA MET A 216 -13.73 -10.14 2.21
C MET A 216 -12.94 -11.33 2.73
N VAL A 217 -13.62 -12.42 3.11
CA VAL A 217 -13.00 -13.59 3.79
C VAL A 217 -12.89 -14.84 2.92
N ALA A 218 -13.35 -14.79 1.66
CA ALA A 218 -13.38 -15.94 0.78
C ALA A 218 -11.99 -16.57 0.60
N TYR A 219 -11.92 -17.89 0.73
CA TYR A 219 -10.73 -18.72 0.51
C TYR A 219 -9.50 -18.43 1.37
N ILE A 220 -9.62 -17.71 2.49
CA ILE A 220 -8.54 -17.58 3.47
C ILE A 220 -8.31 -18.97 4.13
N PRO A 221 -7.04 -19.44 4.24
CA PRO A 221 -5.77 -18.80 3.94
C PRO A 221 -5.22 -19.14 2.54
N ASN A 222 -5.92 -19.90 1.70
CA ASN A 222 -5.41 -20.29 0.37
C ASN A 222 -5.18 -19.07 -0.53
N ILE A 223 -6.10 -18.10 -0.47
CA ILE A 223 -5.86 -16.74 -0.97
C ILE A 223 -5.58 -15.89 0.27
N GLY A 224 -4.43 -15.22 0.27
CA GLY A 224 -3.92 -14.49 1.42
C GLY A 224 -4.92 -13.45 1.95
N ASP A 225 -4.84 -13.18 3.24
CA ASP A 225 -5.60 -12.12 3.88
C ASP A 225 -4.96 -10.75 3.67
N GLU A 226 -3.63 -10.70 3.75
CA GLU A 226 -2.86 -9.49 3.44
C GLU A 226 -2.93 -9.15 1.96
N VAL A 227 -3.30 -7.90 1.67
CA VAL A 227 -3.39 -7.33 0.34
C VAL A 227 -2.51 -6.09 0.30
N THR A 228 -1.49 -6.11 -0.57
CA THR A 228 -0.67 -4.92 -0.83
C THR A 228 -1.26 -4.15 -1.99
N VAL A 229 -1.50 -2.85 -1.79
CA VAL A 229 -1.92 -1.90 -2.82
C VAL A 229 -0.73 -1.03 -3.17
N GLU A 230 -0.47 -0.87 -4.46
CA GLU A 230 0.58 0.01 -5.01
C GLU A 230 -0.06 0.97 -6.00
N PHE A 231 0.28 2.22 -5.87
CA PHE A 231 -0.10 3.30 -6.77
C PHE A 231 1.18 3.96 -7.30
N SER A 232 1.17 4.31 -8.59
CA SER A 232 2.15 5.18 -9.21
C SER A 232 1.40 6.07 -10.19
N GLY A 233 1.56 7.40 -10.08
CA GLY A 233 0.78 8.28 -10.95
C GLY A 233 1.26 9.72 -10.95
N GLU A 234 0.80 10.42 -12.00
CA GLU A 234 1.03 11.82 -12.24
C GLU A 234 -0.23 12.64 -11.91
N PHE A 235 -0.02 13.81 -11.34
CA PHE A 235 -1.09 14.78 -11.05
C PHE A 235 -0.79 16.07 -11.80
N LEU A 236 -1.77 16.54 -12.55
CA LEU A 236 -1.70 17.78 -13.32
C LEU A 236 -2.33 18.92 -12.51
N GLN A 237 -1.60 20.03 -12.38
CA GLN A 237 -2.08 21.26 -11.75
C GLN A 237 -3.39 21.72 -12.41
N ASP A 238 -4.39 22.04 -11.59
CA ASP A 238 -5.65 22.60 -12.08
C ASP A 238 -5.48 24.04 -12.58
N GLU A 239 -6.43 24.50 -13.43
CA GLU A 239 -6.42 25.86 -14.01
C GLU A 239 -6.87 26.92 -12.99
#